data_b7d6a9f4e34d8a81d85d05d90610108c
#
_entry.id   b7d6a9f4e34d8a81d85d05d90610108c
#
_cell.length_a   1.000
_cell.length_b   1.000
_cell.length_c   1.000
_cell.angle_alpha   90.00
_cell.angle_beta   90.00
_cell.angle_gamma   90.00
#
_symmetry.space_group_name_H-M   'P 1'
#
loop_
_entity.id
_entity.type
_entity.pdbx_description
1 polymer ?
#
loop_
_entity_poly.entity_id
_entity_poly.type
_entity_poly.pdbx_seq_one_letter_code
_entity_poly.pdbx_strand_id
1 'polypeptide(L)'
;MKSKRDNAGHAAAAASFFAILVAVGALSVFLTKPTFSALENRDLEPAPKFSIRALFFEHFPDHVSSWYSDTFPGREQLVGAATWIRGLRGVGGDSIHLGVGSLQDFEDEPETLPAGAPQAETTAPPVTAPTVPDVEGEMKGGVLVVGDTALELYGFSRKTITRYAGIVNRFAKTYGLDTSVLVTPTNVAFKLPARYQSMSGDQKEALELIKSELDSNINNVWVYDTMAQHSGEYVYFRSDHHWTGRGAYYAYVEFCKSKGLTAAPLESYETYDHTPFLGSLYRAVGGDAKIKANPDTLTVYRVKVPYTIFQYSKDGGGNGLQTELSLKPEALANSEEKYVAYASGDPPYAKIVTENNTGRKILVIRESFGAAFTPFLTEHFDEIHVIDFRYFNGDIGKIIREAGVTEALFVNYITAAGASVQMDRMERMLGWSN
;
A
#
# COMPACT_ATOMS: atom_id res chain seq x y z
N MET A 1 37.06 -26.96 -35.70
CA MET A 1 36.52 -27.92 -34.71
C MET A 1 35.96 -27.24 -33.43
N LYS A 2 36.41 -26.05 -33.00
CA LYS A 2 35.87 -25.31 -31.84
C LYS A 2 34.37 -24.93 -31.97
N SER A 3 33.93 -24.39 -33.11
CA SER A 3 32.55 -23.89 -33.33
C SER A 3 31.44 -24.95 -33.18
N LYS A 4 31.67 -26.21 -33.54
CA LYS A 4 30.66 -27.28 -33.38
C LYS A 4 30.48 -27.74 -31.92
N ARG A 5 31.54 -27.64 -31.11
CA ARG A 5 31.49 -27.99 -29.69
C ARG A 5 30.79 -26.91 -28.86
N ASP A 6 31.00 -25.64 -29.22
CA ASP A 6 30.34 -24.49 -28.54
C ASP A 6 28.83 -24.50 -28.84
N ASN A 7 28.42 -24.78 -30.09
CA ASN A 7 26.99 -24.90 -30.43
C ASN A 7 26.29 -26.08 -29.74
N ALA A 8 26.99 -27.21 -29.53
CA ALA A 8 26.44 -28.35 -28.80
C ALA A 8 26.27 -28.03 -27.32
N GLY A 9 27.19 -27.25 -26.73
CA GLY A 9 27.06 -26.75 -25.34
C GLY A 9 25.87 -25.81 -25.14
N HIS A 10 25.68 -24.86 -26.05
CA HIS A 10 24.55 -23.96 -26.04
C HIS A 10 23.19 -24.66 -26.24
N ALA A 11 23.15 -25.63 -27.15
CA ALA A 11 21.96 -26.45 -27.38
C ALA A 11 21.60 -27.30 -26.15
N ALA A 12 22.61 -27.91 -25.50
CA ALA A 12 22.39 -28.66 -24.26
C ALA A 12 21.89 -27.76 -23.10
N ALA A 13 22.47 -26.57 -22.97
CA ALA A 13 22.03 -25.59 -21.96
C ALA A 13 20.58 -25.12 -22.20
N ALA A 14 20.23 -24.83 -23.46
CA ALA A 14 18.87 -24.47 -23.84
C ALA A 14 17.87 -25.62 -23.56
N ALA A 15 18.23 -26.85 -23.95
CA ALA A 15 17.41 -28.04 -23.71
C ALA A 15 17.19 -28.29 -22.22
N SER A 16 18.24 -28.12 -21.37
CA SER A 16 18.15 -28.23 -19.93
C SER A 16 17.26 -27.15 -19.32
N PHE A 17 17.36 -25.92 -19.80
CA PHE A 17 16.51 -24.80 -19.36
C PHE A 17 15.04 -25.07 -19.68
N PHE A 18 14.72 -25.49 -20.90
CA PHE A 18 13.34 -25.84 -21.27
C PHE A 18 12.82 -27.07 -20.51
N ALA A 19 13.65 -28.07 -20.26
CA ALA A 19 13.27 -29.24 -19.48
C ALA A 19 12.94 -28.85 -18.02
N ILE A 20 13.71 -27.95 -17.40
CA ILE A 20 13.44 -27.41 -16.06
C ILE A 20 12.13 -26.62 -16.05
N LEU A 21 11.91 -25.75 -17.04
CA LEU A 21 10.66 -24.99 -17.14
C LEU A 21 9.43 -25.90 -17.25
N VAL A 22 9.51 -26.92 -18.11
CA VAL A 22 8.41 -27.90 -18.26
C VAL A 22 8.20 -28.69 -16.97
N ALA A 23 9.27 -29.13 -16.32
CA ALA A 23 9.18 -29.89 -15.06
C ALA A 23 8.57 -29.02 -13.94
N VAL A 24 9.01 -27.77 -13.79
CA VAL A 24 8.46 -26.83 -12.80
C VAL A 24 7.00 -26.50 -13.10
N GLY A 25 6.66 -26.27 -14.38
CA GLY A 25 5.28 -26.02 -14.81
C GLY A 25 4.37 -27.22 -14.51
N ALA A 26 4.79 -28.42 -14.87
CA ALA A 26 4.05 -29.64 -14.59
C ALA A 26 3.89 -29.86 -13.08
N LEU A 27 4.97 -29.72 -12.31
CA LEU A 27 4.94 -29.89 -10.85
C LEU A 27 3.98 -28.87 -10.20
N SER A 28 3.95 -27.64 -10.68
CA SER A 28 3.08 -26.60 -10.14
C SER A 28 1.58 -26.90 -10.30
N VAL A 29 1.19 -27.74 -11.26
CA VAL A 29 -0.20 -28.18 -11.46
C VAL A 29 -0.64 -29.15 -10.37
N PHE A 30 0.28 -29.97 -9.86
CA PHE A 30 -0.01 -31.01 -8.86
C PHE A 30 0.19 -30.54 -7.43
N LEU A 31 0.88 -29.40 -7.22
CA LEU A 31 1.07 -28.84 -5.88
C LEU A 31 -0.18 -28.10 -5.40
N THR A 32 -0.42 -28.15 -4.10
CA THR A 32 -1.50 -27.39 -3.47
C THR A 32 -1.26 -25.90 -3.68
N LYS A 33 -2.23 -25.22 -4.27
CA LYS A 33 -2.14 -23.79 -4.51
C LYS A 33 -2.52 -23.00 -3.26
N PRO A 34 -1.73 -22.02 -2.84
CA PRO A 34 -2.11 -21.14 -1.75
C PRO A 34 -3.37 -20.33 -2.13
N THR A 35 -4.20 -20.05 -1.17
CA THR A 35 -5.40 -19.19 -1.33
C THR A 35 -5.23 -17.84 -0.68
N PHE A 36 -4.20 -17.68 0.13
CA PHE A 36 -3.88 -16.46 0.87
C PHE A 36 -2.37 -16.21 0.82
N SER A 37 -1.97 -14.97 0.62
CA SER A 37 -0.59 -14.51 0.77
C SER A 37 -0.41 -13.81 2.10
N ALA A 38 0.37 -14.42 2.99
CA ALA A 38 0.72 -13.81 4.27
C ALA A 38 1.67 -12.61 4.09
N LEU A 39 2.44 -12.60 3.02
CA LEU A 39 3.35 -11.49 2.69
C LEU A 39 2.58 -10.25 2.22
N GLU A 40 1.58 -10.45 1.37
CA GLU A 40 0.76 -9.37 0.79
C GLU A 40 -0.51 -9.10 1.62
N ASN A 41 -0.77 -9.90 2.66
CA ASN A 41 -1.94 -9.86 3.53
C ASN A 41 -3.27 -9.79 2.74
N ARG A 42 -3.44 -10.69 1.77
CA ARG A 42 -4.62 -10.75 0.91
C ARG A 42 -4.95 -12.16 0.45
N ASP A 43 -6.21 -12.36 0.13
CA ASP A 43 -6.63 -13.53 -0.65
C ASP A 43 -6.02 -13.50 -2.05
N LEU A 44 -5.53 -14.66 -2.49
CA LEU A 44 -5.01 -14.83 -3.84
C LEU A 44 -6.14 -15.06 -4.83
N GLU A 45 -5.87 -14.79 -6.12
CA GLU A 45 -6.87 -14.91 -7.18
C GLU A 45 -7.45 -16.34 -7.22
N PRO A 46 -8.78 -16.50 -7.12
CA PRO A 46 -9.41 -17.82 -7.17
C PRO A 46 -9.29 -18.41 -8.58
N ALA A 47 -9.27 -19.76 -8.67
CA ALA A 47 -9.22 -20.44 -9.96
C ALA A 47 -10.41 -20.00 -10.84
N PRO A 48 -10.14 -19.51 -12.08
CA PRO A 48 -11.21 -19.07 -12.96
C PRO A 48 -12.07 -20.26 -13.41
N LYS A 49 -13.39 -20.05 -13.40
CA LYS A 49 -14.32 -21.08 -13.86
C LYS A 49 -14.31 -21.12 -15.38
N PHE A 50 -14.00 -22.28 -15.95
CA PHE A 50 -14.04 -22.48 -17.39
C PHE A 50 -15.48 -22.45 -17.91
N SER A 51 -15.72 -21.63 -18.92
CA SER A 51 -16.91 -21.71 -19.77
C SER A 51 -16.54 -21.29 -21.19
N ILE A 52 -17.29 -21.77 -22.18
CA ILE A 52 -17.09 -21.38 -23.60
C ILE A 52 -17.24 -19.87 -23.76
N ARG A 53 -18.17 -19.27 -23.03
CA ARG A 53 -18.40 -17.83 -23.01
C ARG A 53 -17.20 -17.08 -22.41
N ALA A 54 -16.66 -17.57 -21.29
CA ALA A 54 -15.48 -16.99 -20.67
C ALA A 54 -14.28 -16.99 -21.61
N LEU A 55 -14.07 -18.08 -22.36
CA LEU A 55 -12.96 -18.23 -23.29
C LEU A 55 -12.98 -17.17 -24.43
N PHE A 56 -14.15 -16.82 -24.95
CA PHE A 56 -14.26 -15.95 -26.12
C PHE A 56 -14.63 -14.50 -25.79
N PHE A 57 -15.25 -14.24 -24.64
CA PHE A 57 -15.85 -12.94 -24.33
C PHE A 57 -15.45 -12.35 -22.96
N GLU A 58 -14.78 -13.11 -22.08
CA GLU A 58 -14.49 -12.71 -20.70
C GLU A 58 -13.00 -12.77 -20.36
N HIS A 59 -12.12 -12.65 -21.36
CA HIS A 59 -10.65 -12.66 -21.18
C HIS A 59 -10.11 -13.84 -20.32
N PHE A 60 -10.70 -15.03 -20.46
CA PHE A 60 -10.35 -16.21 -19.69
C PHE A 60 -8.83 -16.53 -19.65
N PRO A 61 -8.06 -16.39 -20.76
CA PRO A 61 -6.61 -16.58 -20.72
C PRO A 61 -5.90 -15.64 -19.75
N ASP A 62 -6.36 -14.40 -19.64
CA ASP A 62 -5.78 -13.39 -18.76
C ASP A 62 -6.08 -13.73 -17.28
N HIS A 63 -7.30 -14.16 -16.99
CA HIS A 63 -7.68 -14.65 -15.67
C HIS A 63 -6.90 -15.91 -15.26
N VAL A 64 -6.66 -16.83 -16.19
CA VAL A 64 -5.81 -18.01 -15.95
C VAL A 64 -4.38 -17.60 -15.67
N SER A 65 -3.84 -16.66 -16.43
CA SER A 65 -2.48 -16.15 -16.25
C SER A 65 -2.34 -15.45 -14.89
N SER A 66 -3.27 -14.59 -14.54
CA SER A 66 -3.30 -13.89 -13.25
C SER A 66 -3.41 -14.87 -12.08
N TRP A 67 -4.36 -15.79 -12.13
CA TRP A 67 -4.49 -16.83 -11.11
C TRP A 67 -3.24 -17.69 -10.98
N TYR A 68 -2.65 -18.13 -12.10
CA TYR A 68 -1.47 -19.00 -12.07
C TYR A 68 -0.26 -18.28 -11.49
N SER A 69 -0.01 -17.05 -11.88
CA SER A 69 1.10 -16.25 -11.35
C SER A 69 0.91 -15.89 -9.89
N ASP A 70 -0.31 -15.63 -9.48
CA ASP A 70 -0.67 -15.24 -8.11
C ASP A 70 -0.58 -16.43 -7.13
N THR A 71 -0.99 -17.61 -7.59
CA THR A 71 -1.04 -18.83 -6.76
C THR A 71 0.11 -19.81 -7.01
N PHE A 72 1.19 -19.36 -7.69
CA PHE A 72 2.32 -20.25 -8.01
C PHE A 72 2.99 -20.76 -6.71
N PRO A 73 3.08 -22.09 -6.51
CA PRO A 73 3.69 -22.64 -5.30
C PRO A 73 5.15 -22.20 -5.15
N GLY A 74 5.49 -21.64 -3.98
CA GLY A 74 6.83 -21.10 -3.74
C GLY A 74 7.12 -19.74 -4.38
N ARG A 75 6.09 -19.01 -4.87
CA ARG A 75 6.24 -17.65 -5.45
C ARG A 75 7.04 -16.74 -4.53
N GLU A 76 6.72 -16.68 -3.26
CA GLU A 76 7.39 -15.81 -2.27
C GLU A 76 8.88 -16.17 -2.12
N GLN A 77 9.21 -17.47 -2.07
CA GLN A 77 10.58 -17.97 -1.97
C GLN A 77 11.36 -17.69 -3.27
N LEU A 78 10.74 -17.84 -4.43
CA LEU A 78 11.37 -17.58 -5.73
C LEU A 78 11.65 -16.08 -5.92
N VAL A 79 10.74 -15.22 -5.51
CA VAL A 79 10.94 -13.76 -5.51
C VAL A 79 12.11 -13.39 -4.58
N GLY A 80 12.13 -13.94 -3.36
CA GLY A 80 13.25 -13.74 -2.44
C GLY A 80 14.59 -14.23 -2.98
N ALA A 81 14.63 -15.42 -3.62
CA ALA A 81 15.83 -15.95 -4.24
C ALA A 81 16.31 -15.11 -5.44
N ALA A 82 15.39 -14.63 -6.28
CA ALA A 82 15.72 -13.75 -7.40
C ALA A 82 16.34 -12.43 -6.91
N THR A 83 15.80 -11.88 -5.84
CA THR A 83 16.34 -10.68 -5.16
C THR A 83 17.75 -10.91 -4.64
N TRP A 84 17.97 -12.03 -3.96
CA TRP A 84 19.28 -12.41 -3.46
C TRP A 84 20.33 -12.57 -4.58
N ILE A 85 19.98 -13.26 -5.68
CA ILE A 85 20.87 -13.45 -6.84
C ILE A 85 21.22 -12.10 -7.48
N ARG A 86 20.28 -11.17 -7.61
CA ARG A 86 20.55 -9.82 -8.12
C ARG A 86 21.51 -9.06 -7.23
N GLY A 87 21.33 -9.13 -5.91
CA GLY A 87 22.26 -8.54 -4.94
C GLY A 87 23.69 -9.05 -5.09
N LEU A 88 23.88 -10.34 -5.39
CA LEU A 88 25.21 -10.94 -5.63
C LEU A 88 25.91 -10.42 -6.91
N ARG A 89 25.14 -9.96 -7.90
CA ARG A 89 25.71 -9.46 -9.18
C ARG A 89 26.18 -8.01 -9.13
N GLY A 90 26.00 -7.31 -8.00
CA GLY A 90 26.43 -5.92 -7.83
C GLY A 90 25.72 -4.93 -8.77
N VAL A 91 24.60 -5.34 -9.39
CA VAL A 91 23.77 -4.46 -10.20
C VAL A 91 22.97 -3.60 -9.23
N GLY A 92 23.57 -2.51 -8.79
CA GLY A 92 22.88 -1.49 -8.03
C GLY A 92 21.95 -0.72 -8.96
N GLY A 93 20.66 -0.71 -8.67
CA GLY A 93 19.68 0.11 -9.39
C GLY A 93 18.23 -0.33 -9.23
N ASP A 94 17.93 -1.61 -9.04
CA ASP A 94 16.54 -2.06 -8.99
C ASP A 94 16.11 -2.35 -7.55
N SER A 95 15.46 -1.39 -6.93
CA SER A 95 14.75 -1.61 -5.66
C SER A 95 13.53 -2.50 -5.93
N ILE A 96 13.50 -3.69 -5.30
CA ILE A 96 12.36 -4.59 -5.37
C ILE A 96 11.39 -4.21 -4.26
N HIS A 97 10.23 -3.75 -4.64
CA HIS A 97 9.12 -3.56 -3.71
C HIS A 97 8.53 -4.94 -3.35
N LEU A 98 8.72 -5.36 -2.10
CA LEU A 98 7.99 -6.47 -1.51
C LEU A 98 6.65 -5.94 -0.99
N GLY A 99 5.66 -6.07 -1.78
CA GLY A 99 4.31 -5.66 -1.43
C GLY A 99 3.69 -4.87 -2.58
N VAL A 100 3.05 -5.60 -3.48
CA VAL A 100 2.17 -5.07 -4.52
C VAL A 100 2.86 -4.62 -5.82
N GLY A 101 3.45 -5.54 -6.55
CA GLY A 101 3.86 -5.33 -7.94
C GLY A 101 4.42 -6.61 -8.54
N SER A 102 4.01 -6.97 -9.74
CA SER A 102 4.65 -8.05 -10.48
C SER A 102 6.01 -7.58 -11.00
N LEU A 103 6.94 -8.52 -11.20
CA LEU A 103 8.31 -8.25 -11.72
C LEU A 103 8.36 -7.61 -13.13
N GLN A 104 7.21 -7.32 -13.75
CA GLN A 104 7.08 -6.70 -15.07
C GLN A 104 7.09 -5.16 -15.06
N ASP A 105 7.06 -4.52 -13.87
CA ASP A 105 6.85 -3.09 -13.76
C ASP A 105 8.13 -2.23 -13.85
N PHE A 106 9.31 -2.84 -14.10
CA PHE A 106 10.61 -2.14 -14.01
C PHE A 106 11.40 -2.17 -15.31
N GLU A 107 10.78 -1.83 -16.44
CA GLU A 107 11.50 -1.65 -17.71
C GLU A 107 12.06 -0.22 -17.90
N ASP A 108 11.73 0.75 -17.01
CA ASP A 108 12.23 2.11 -17.12
C ASP A 108 13.52 2.27 -16.27
N GLU A 109 14.65 2.62 -16.89
CA GLU A 109 15.87 3.01 -16.19
C GLU A 109 15.62 4.21 -15.26
N PRO A 110 16.24 4.27 -14.06
CA PRO A 110 16.10 5.42 -13.17
C PRO A 110 16.71 6.64 -13.85
N GLU A 111 15.86 7.62 -14.21
CA GLU A 111 16.32 8.90 -14.71
C GLU A 111 17.06 9.67 -13.61
N THR A 112 18.34 9.91 -13.83
CA THR A 112 19.14 10.83 -13.02
C THR A 112 18.72 12.27 -13.35
N LEU A 113 18.21 12.99 -12.35
CA LEU A 113 17.83 14.38 -12.49
C LEU A 113 19.04 15.28 -12.78
N PRO A 114 18.92 16.27 -13.69
CA PRO A 114 19.91 17.32 -13.81
C PRO A 114 19.91 18.19 -12.54
N ALA A 115 21.08 18.38 -11.95
CA ALA A 115 21.27 19.29 -10.83
C ALA A 115 20.98 20.74 -11.28
N GLY A 116 19.94 21.35 -10.69
CA GLY A 116 19.74 22.79 -10.81
C GLY A 116 18.33 23.24 -11.23
N ALA A 117 17.32 23.09 -10.37
CA ALA A 117 16.13 23.91 -10.40
C ALA A 117 16.15 24.89 -9.21
N PRO A 118 15.74 26.18 -9.35
CA PRO A 118 15.78 27.13 -8.26
C PRO A 118 14.72 26.75 -7.20
N GLN A 119 15.19 26.56 -5.95
CA GLN A 119 14.34 26.36 -4.78
C GLN A 119 13.56 27.65 -4.51
N ALA A 120 12.24 27.55 -4.41
CA ALA A 120 11.41 28.59 -3.84
C ALA A 120 11.66 28.66 -2.32
N GLU A 121 12.12 29.80 -1.84
CA GLU A 121 12.35 30.06 -0.41
C GLU A 121 11.00 29.99 0.35
N THR A 122 10.82 28.93 1.13
CA THR A 122 9.78 28.87 2.16
C THR A 122 10.32 29.47 3.47
N THR A 123 9.68 30.50 3.99
CA THR A 123 10.08 31.28 5.18
C THR A 123 9.77 30.61 6.54
N ALA A 124 9.49 29.31 6.57
CA ALA A 124 9.37 28.54 7.81
C ALA A 124 10.71 27.90 8.19
N PRO A 125 11.10 27.85 9.48
CA PRO A 125 12.32 27.19 9.90
C PRO A 125 12.23 25.69 9.49
N PRO A 126 13.35 25.10 9.00
CA PRO A 126 13.35 23.71 8.58
C PRO A 126 12.97 22.80 9.75
N VAL A 127 11.95 21.97 9.54
CA VAL A 127 11.60 20.90 10.49
C VAL A 127 12.72 19.87 10.42
N THR A 128 13.53 19.79 11.47
CA THR A 128 14.60 18.79 11.58
C THR A 128 14.02 17.52 12.18
N ALA A 129 13.99 16.45 11.40
CA ALA A 129 13.75 15.11 11.93
C ALA A 129 14.84 14.75 12.95
N PRO A 130 14.55 13.92 13.96
CA PRO A 130 15.55 13.41 14.89
C PRO A 130 16.73 12.75 14.14
N THR A 131 17.94 12.96 14.62
CA THR A 131 19.14 12.34 14.04
C THR A 131 19.05 10.83 14.12
N VAL A 132 19.10 10.15 12.96
CA VAL A 132 19.14 8.68 12.90
C VAL A 132 20.58 8.23 13.16
N PRO A 133 20.81 7.32 14.14
CA PRO A 133 22.14 6.75 14.33
C PRO A 133 22.63 6.01 13.07
N ASP A 134 23.88 6.24 12.67
CA ASP A 134 24.47 5.56 11.51
C ASP A 134 24.97 4.16 11.88
N VAL A 135 24.02 3.26 12.14
CA VAL A 135 24.29 1.87 12.54
C VAL A 135 24.21 0.92 11.35
N GLU A 136 24.89 -0.22 11.50
CA GLU A 136 24.86 -1.27 10.47
C GLU A 136 23.54 -2.04 10.50
N GLY A 137 23.00 -2.31 9.31
CA GLY A 137 21.81 -3.11 9.07
C GLY A 137 22.10 -4.31 8.18
N GLU A 138 21.17 -5.24 8.10
CA GLU A 138 21.24 -6.45 7.28
C GLU A 138 20.11 -6.48 6.27
N MET A 139 20.44 -6.69 4.98
CA MET A 139 19.44 -6.89 3.93
C MET A 139 18.88 -8.31 3.97
N LYS A 140 17.58 -8.43 4.14
CA LYS A 140 16.83 -9.71 4.13
C LYS A 140 15.62 -9.61 3.22
N GLY A 141 15.55 -10.40 2.16
CA GLY A 141 14.40 -10.44 1.26
C GLY A 141 14.01 -9.07 0.68
N GLY A 142 14.96 -8.16 0.43
CA GLY A 142 14.70 -6.80 -0.07
C GLY A 142 14.35 -5.77 1.00
N VAL A 143 14.27 -6.16 2.27
CA VAL A 143 14.03 -5.29 3.42
C VAL A 143 15.33 -5.09 4.19
N LEU A 144 15.64 -3.86 4.60
CA LEU A 144 16.77 -3.55 5.45
C LEU A 144 16.35 -3.68 6.93
N VAL A 145 17.00 -4.59 7.67
CA VAL A 145 16.78 -4.72 9.11
C VAL A 145 17.87 -3.96 9.86
N VAL A 146 17.47 -2.96 10.64
CA VAL A 146 18.34 -2.13 11.48
C VAL A 146 17.93 -2.30 12.94
N GLY A 147 18.75 -2.98 13.74
CA GLY A 147 18.37 -3.32 15.11
C GLY A 147 17.16 -4.24 15.17
N ASP A 148 16.05 -3.76 15.71
CA ASP A 148 14.75 -4.42 15.81
C ASP A 148 13.69 -3.86 14.83
N THR A 149 14.13 -3.06 13.85
CA THR A 149 13.24 -2.36 12.92
C THR A 149 13.52 -2.81 11.50
N ALA A 150 12.46 -3.17 10.78
CA ALA A 150 12.47 -3.49 9.36
C ALA A 150 12.09 -2.24 8.54
N LEU A 151 12.87 -1.95 7.50
CA LEU A 151 12.71 -0.80 6.62
C LEU A 151 12.54 -1.27 5.18
N GLU A 152 11.38 -1.00 4.59
CA GLU A 152 11.12 -1.23 3.18
C GLU A 152 11.72 -0.06 2.38
N LEU A 153 12.72 -0.35 1.54
CA LEU A 153 13.36 0.68 0.73
C LEU A 153 12.40 1.19 -0.36
N TYR A 154 12.43 2.48 -0.63
CA TYR A 154 11.54 3.13 -1.59
C TYR A 154 12.20 3.29 -2.96
N GLY A 155 11.51 2.86 -4.03
CA GLY A 155 11.87 3.13 -5.41
C GLY A 155 11.13 4.36 -5.94
N PHE A 156 11.85 5.34 -6.47
CA PHE A 156 11.26 6.51 -7.06
C PHE A 156 11.06 6.35 -8.58
N SER A 157 9.84 6.52 -9.04
CA SER A 157 9.50 6.57 -10.47
C SER A 157 8.72 7.84 -10.77
N ARG A 158 9.35 8.83 -11.39
CA ARG A 158 8.71 10.09 -11.80
C ARG A 158 7.47 9.82 -12.66
N LYS A 159 7.58 8.94 -13.65
CA LYS A 159 6.48 8.56 -14.56
C LYS A 159 5.25 8.08 -13.79
N THR A 160 5.44 7.18 -12.82
CA THR A 160 4.32 6.62 -12.05
C THR A 160 3.74 7.65 -11.09
N ILE A 161 4.57 8.46 -10.44
CA ILE A 161 4.12 9.54 -9.56
C ILE A 161 3.30 10.58 -10.34
N THR A 162 3.74 11.01 -11.53
CA THR A 162 2.95 11.92 -12.39
C THR A 162 1.64 11.26 -12.85
N ARG A 163 1.66 9.94 -13.14
CA ARG A 163 0.44 9.20 -13.47
C ARG A 163 -0.57 9.20 -12.32
N TYR A 164 -0.10 9.00 -11.07
CA TYR A 164 -0.96 9.09 -9.89
C TYR A 164 -1.68 10.44 -9.80
N ALA A 165 -0.93 11.55 -9.87
CA ALA A 165 -1.53 12.89 -9.86
C ALA A 165 -2.50 13.09 -11.02
N GLY A 166 -2.18 12.60 -12.23
CA GLY A 166 -3.06 12.63 -13.39
C GLY A 166 -4.38 11.87 -13.18
N ILE A 167 -4.36 10.71 -12.51
CA ILE A 167 -5.56 9.96 -12.14
C ILE A 167 -6.45 10.77 -11.19
N VAL A 168 -5.86 11.39 -10.16
CA VAL A 168 -6.60 12.23 -9.21
C VAL A 168 -7.20 13.46 -9.89
N ASN A 169 -6.43 14.17 -10.73
CA ASN A 169 -6.91 15.32 -11.50
C ASN A 169 -8.11 14.94 -12.40
N ARG A 170 -7.98 13.81 -13.11
CA ARG A 170 -9.07 13.28 -13.95
C ARG A 170 -10.28 12.90 -13.12
N PHE A 171 -10.10 12.30 -11.94
CA PHE A 171 -11.18 11.95 -11.02
C PHE A 171 -11.94 13.21 -10.57
N ALA A 172 -11.24 14.21 -10.05
CA ALA A 172 -11.83 15.47 -9.59
C ALA A 172 -12.63 16.15 -10.69
N LYS A 173 -12.08 16.20 -11.92
CA LYS A 173 -12.76 16.75 -13.10
C LYS A 173 -13.99 15.94 -13.51
N THR A 174 -13.92 14.60 -13.42
CA THR A 174 -15.01 13.72 -13.87
C THR A 174 -16.22 13.79 -12.95
N TYR A 175 -16.01 13.82 -11.65
CA TYR A 175 -17.07 13.73 -10.64
C TYR A 175 -17.43 15.08 -10.01
N GLY A 176 -16.61 16.11 -10.16
CA GLY A 176 -16.87 17.46 -9.63
C GLY A 176 -16.94 17.54 -8.10
N LEU A 177 -16.29 16.60 -7.40
CA LEU A 177 -16.26 16.54 -5.93
C LEU A 177 -15.18 17.48 -5.37
N ASP A 178 -15.41 18.01 -4.17
CA ASP A 178 -14.37 18.67 -3.38
C ASP A 178 -13.32 17.62 -2.98
N THR A 179 -12.24 17.54 -3.77
CA THR A 179 -11.27 16.45 -3.73
C THR A 179 -10.05 16.83 -2.92
N SER A 180 -9.71 15.98 -1.96
CA SER A 180 -8.48 16.04 -1.18
C SER A 180 -7.57 14.84 -1.46
N VAL A 181 -6.26 15.05 -1.36
CA VAL A 181 -5.24 14.01 -1.51
C VAL A 181 -4.32 14.03 -0.30
N LEU A 182 -4.17 12.90 0.34
CA LEU A 182 -3.24 12.64 1.42
C LEU A 182 -2.35 11.47 1.02
N VAL A 183 -1.10 11.76 0.68
CA VAL A 183 -0.10 10.71 0.48
C VAL A 183 0.91 10.78 1.62
N THR A 184 1.07 9.67 2.34
CA THR A 184 1.96 9.61 3.51
C THR A 184 3.30 8.99 3.16
N PRO A 185 4.42 9.51 3.72
CA PRO A 185 5.70 8.81 3.69
C PRO A 185 5.64 7.55 4.57
N THR A 186 6.65 6.71 4.44
CA THR A 186 6.86 5.51 5.29
C THR A 186 8.02 5.71 6.26
N ASN A 187 8.24 4.75 7.16
CA ASN A 187 9.28 4.81 8.18
C ASN A 187 10.69 5.03 7.61
N VAL A 188 10.96 4.51 6.40
CA VAL A 188 12.28 4.62 5.76
C VAL A 188 12.67 6.08 5.47
N ALA A 189 11.71 6.98 5.24
CA ALA A 189 12.00 8.41 5.05
C ALA A 189 12.68 9.06 6.27
N PHE A 190 12.47 8.50 7.48
CA PHE A 190 12.90 9.10 8.75
C PHE A 190 13.82 8.22 9.59
N LYS A 191 13.92 6.93 9.26
CA LYS A 191 14.64 5.92 10.06
C LYS A 191 15.83 5.30 9.33
N LEU A 192 16.07 5.67 8.06
CA LEU A 192 17.15 5.10 7.25
C LEU A 192 18.51 5.67 7.69
N PRO A 193 19.48 4.83 8.13
CA PRO A 193 20.81 5.31 8.46
C PRO A 193 21.54 5.93 7.27
N ALA A 194 22.40 6.93 7.52
CA ALA A 194 23.05 7.73 6.48
C ALA A 194 23.80 6.89 5.43
N ARG A 195 24.45 5.79 5.86
CA ARG A 195 25.16 4.87 4.97
C ARG A 195 24.29 4.16 3.93
N TYR A 196 22.97 4.13 4.12
CA TYR A 196 22.01 3.46 3.23
C TYR A 196 21.14 4.45 2.43
N GLN A 197 21.35 5.74 2.59
CA GLN A 197 20.53 6.78 1.92
C GLN A 197 20.50 6.62 0.40
N SER A 198 21.61 6.22 -0.22
CA SER A 198 21.70 5.99 -1.67
C SER A 198 20.93 4.75 -2.15
N MET A 199 20.44 3.90 -1.24
CA MET A 199 19.69 2.69 -1.57
C MET A 199 18.17 2.93 -1.61
N SER A 200 17.70 4.11 -1.25
CA SER A 200 16.27 4.45 -1.22
C SER A 200 16.04 5.78 -1.90
N GLY A 201 14.99 5.86 -2.71
CA GLY A 201 14.57 7.12 -3.33
C GLY A 201 14.10 8.13 -2.28
N ASP A 202 14.15 9.41 -2.63
CA ASP A 202 13.68 10.50 -1.77
C ASP A 202 12.15 10.57 -1.80
N GLN A 203 11.51 10.22 -0.68
CA GLN A 203 10.05 10.26 -0.56
C GLN A 203 9.52 11.70 -0.48
N LYS A 204 10.32 12.65 0.03
CA LYS A 204 9.92 14.06 0.04
C LYS A 204 9.84 14.62 -1.36
N GLU A 205 10.86 14.35 -2.19
CA GLU A 205 10.86 14.75 -3.61
C GLU A 205 9.64 14.17 -4.35
N ALA A 206 9.32 12.90 -4.11
CA ALA A 206 8.14 12.26 -4.71
C ALA A 206 6.83 12.92 -4.28
N LEU A 207 6.68 13.27 -3.00
CA LEU A 207 5.51 13.97 -2.48
C LEU A 207 5.41 15.41 -3.01
N GLU A 208 6.53 16.13 -3.13
CA GLU A 208 6.59 17.45 -3.75
C GLU A 208 6.21 17.40 -5.24
N LEU A 209 6.63 16.34 -5.94
CA LEU A 209 6.22 16.12 -7.33
C LEU A 209 4.70 15.89 -7.43
N ILE A 210 4.10 15.03 -6.59
CA ILE A 210 2.63 14.88 -6.56
C ILE A 210 1.98 16.25 -6.39
N LYS A 211 2.40 16.99 -5.36
CA LYS A 211 1.86 18.32 -5.08
C LYS A 211 1.94 19.28 -6.28
N SER A 212 3.04 19.26 -7.02
CA SER A 212 3.24 20.13 -8.17
C SER A 212 2.42 19.74 -9.41
N GLU A 213 2.04 18.46 -9.53
CA GLU A 213 1.28 17.91 -10.66
C GLU A 213 -0.24 17.93 -10.42
N LEU A 214 -0.69 18.21 -9.20
CA LEU A 214 -2.13 18.31 -8.87
C LEU A 214 -2.71 19.63 -9.39
N ASP A 215 -3.93 19.57 -9.92
CA ASP A 215 -4.70 20.74 -10.30
C ASP A 215 -4.96 21.64 -9.08
N SER A 216 -4.97 22.96 -9.27
CA SER A 216 -5.03 23.96 -8.19
C SER A 216 -6.32 23.92 -7.34
N ASN A 217 -7.36 23.25 -7.82
CA ASN A 217 -8.62 23.05 -7.09
C ASN A 217 -8.62 21.78 -6.24
N ILE A 218 -7.55 21.00 -6.23
CA ILE A 218 -7.39 19.79 -5.42
C ILE A 218 -6.63 20.15 -4.14
N ASN A 219 -7.22 19.81 -3.01
CA ASN A 219 -6.61 20.05 -1.70
C ASN A 219 -5.51 19.01 -1.42
N ASN A 220 -4.24 19.40 -1.51
CA ASN A 220 -3.12 18.54 -1.11
C ASN A 220 -2.89 18.63 0.39
N VAL A 221 -3.25 17.58 1.12
CA VAL A 221 -3.01 17.45 2.57
C VAL A 221 -1.55 17.08 2.80
N TRP A 222 -0.72 18.09 3.10
CA TRP A 222 0.71 17.90 3.29
C TRP A 222 1.01 17.35 4.68
N VAL A 223 1.45 16.09 4.76
CA VAL A 223 1.70 15.40 6.03
C VAL A 223 3.19 15.14 6.32
N TYR A 224 4.08 15.36 5.34
CA TYR A 224 5.50 15.02 5.47
C TYR A 224 6.16 15.69 6.68
N ASP A 225 5.96 17.01 6.85
CA ASP A 225 6.63 17.77 7.92
C ASP A 225 6.12 17.37 9.31
N THR A 226 4.82 17.11 9.45
CA THR A 226 4.23 16.59 10.69
C THR A 226 4.77 15.19 11.00
N MET A 227 4.86 14.31 10.02
CA MET A 227 5.44 12.97 10.24
C MET A 227 6.93 13.04 10.57
N ALA A 228 7.69 13.96 9.97
CA ALA A 228 9.09 14.20 10.29
C ALA A 228 9.26 14.70 11.74
N GLN A 229 8.44 15.67 12.16
CA GLN A 229 8.44 16.23 13.52
C GLN A 229 8.18 15.15 14.58
N HIS A 230 7.26 14.24 14.32
CA HIS A 230 6.86 13.16 15.22
C HIS A 230 7.58 11.83 14.97
N SER A 231 8.59 11.80 14.08
CA SER A 231 9.29 10.56 13.70
C SER A 231 10.10 9.95 14.86
N GLY A 232 10.38 10.70 15.92
CA GLY A 232 10.94 10.19 17.18
C GLY A 232 9.94 9.43 18.05
N GLU A 233 8.64 9.60 17.79
CA GLU A 233 7.57 8.88 18.48
C GLU A 233 7.27 7.55 17.79
N TYR A 234 6.37 6.76 18.39
CA TYR A 234 5.91 5.50 17.82
C TYR A 234 4.80 5.71 16.80
N VAL A 235 5.14 6.38 15.69
CA VAL A 235 4.22 6.70 14.59
C VAL A 235 4.25 5.70 13.43
N TYR A 236 5.27 4.82 13.41
CA TYR A 236 5.39 3.69 12.49
C TYR A 236 5.71 2.42 13.27
N PHE A 237 5.21 1.28 12.79
CA PHE A 237 5.59 -0.02 13.32
C PHE A 237 7.05 -0.35 12.97
N ARG A 238 7.68 -1.22 13.78
CA ARG A 238 9.02 -1.75 13.52
C ARG A 238 8.97 -3.01 12.67
N SER A 239 7.94 -3.81 12.84
CA SER A 239 7.74 -5.12 12.20
C SER A 239 6.81 -5.10 11.01
N ASP A 240 6.24 -3.93 10.69
CA ASP A 240 5.23 -3.76 9.64
C ASP A 240 5.49 -2.48 8.83
N HIS A 241 5.02 -2.43 7.57
CA HIS A 241 5.22 -1.29 6.69
C HIS A 241 4.30 -0.11 6.98
N HIS A 242 3.25 -0.31 7.76
CA HIS A 242 2.26 0.73 8.04
C HIS A 242 2.69 1.73 9.11
N TRP A 243 2.01 2.85 9.13
CA TRP A 243 1.96 3.72 10.30
C TRP A 243 1.16 3.07 11.44
N THR A 244 1.34 3.56 12.66
CA THR A 244 0.50 3.21 13.81
C THR A 244 -0.80 4.03 13.79
N GLY A 245 -1.74 3.71 14.65
CA GLY A 245 -2.92 4.54 14.86
C GLY A 245 -2.59 5.98 15.26
N ARG A 246 -1.47 6.20 15.98
CA ARG A 246 -0.95 7.54 16.31
C ARG A 246 -0.44 8.26 15.06
N GLY A 247 0.28 7.57 14.18
CA GLY A 247 0.72 8.16 12.90
C GLY A 247 -0.46 8.57 12.03
N ALA A 248 -1.48 7.70 11.92
CA ALA A 248 -2.71 8.00 11.21
C ALA A 248 -3.47 9.20 11.83
N TYR A 249 -3.47 9.33 13.17
CA TYR A 249 -4.05 10.47 13.85
C TYR A 249 -3.37 11.79 13.49
N TYR A 250 -2.03 11.83 13.45
CA TYR A 250 -1.34 13.06 13.04
C TYR A 250 -1.69 13.47 11.61
N ALA A 251 -1.81 12.51 10.71
CA ALA A 251 -2.27 12.76 9.34
C ALA A 251 -3.73 13.26 9.31
N TYR A 252 -4.61 12.71 10.16
CA TYR A 252 -5.97 13.20 10.32
C TYR A 252 -6.02 14.64 10.84
N VAL A 253 -5.14 15.03 11.76
CA VAL A 253 -5.04 16.43 12.22
C VAL A 253 -4.71 17.37 11.06
N GLU A 254 -3.79 17.00 10.18
CA GLU A 254 -3.46 17.81 8.99
C GLU A 254 -4.63 17.86 8.00
N PHE A 255 -5.35 16.76 7.81
CA PHE A 255 -6.59 16.76 7.02
C PHE A 255 -7.62 17.75 7.63
N CYS A 256 -7.86 17.69 8.93
CA CYS A 256 -8.75 18.62 9.61
C CYS A 256 -8.34 20.08 9.41
N LYS A 257 -7.07 20.40 9.61
CA LYS A 257 -6.54 21.75 9.37
C LYS A 257 -6.80 22.21 7.93
N SER A 258 -6.54 21.36 6.95
CA SER A 258 -6.73 21.69 5.53
C SER A 258 -8.20 21.93 5.15
N LYS A 259 -9.14 21.34 5.90
CA LYS A 259 -10.58 21.46 5.69
C LYS A 259 -11.26 22.44 6.65
N GLY A 260 -10.51 23.14 7.49
CA GLY A 260 -11.08 24.05 8.53
C GLY A 260 -11.86 23.31 9.61
N LEU A 261 -11.55 22.04 9.86
CA LEU A 261 -12.15 21.21 10.90
C LEU A 261 -11.28 21.20 12.16
N THR A 262 -11.87 20.83 13.30
CA THR A 262 -11.15 20.68 14.56
C THR A 262 -11.05 19.21 14.91
N ALA A 263 -9.83 18.67 14.92
CA ALA A 263 -9.58 17.31 15.37
C ALA A 263 -9.82 17.16 16.86
N ALA A 264 -10.48 16.08 17.28
CA ALA A 264 -10.59 15.75 18.70
C ALA A 264 -9.19 15.40 19.26
N PRO A 265 -8.84 15.82 20.50
CA PRO A 265 -7.55 15.50 21.10
C PRO A 265 -7.32 13.98 21.21
N LEU A 266 -6.09 13.52 20.92
CA LEU A 266 -5.76 12.08 20.90
C LEU A 266 -6.06 11.40 22.23
N GLU A 267 -5.77 12.10 23.35
CA GLU A 267 -5.95 11.63 24.72
C GLU A 267 -7.43 11.41 25.09
N SER A 268 -8.34 11.95 24.29
CA SER A 268 -9.77 11.83 24.50
C SER A 268 -10.36 10.53 23.97
N TYR A 269 -9.58 9.73 23.20
CA TYR A 269 -10.01 8.42 22.71
C TYR A 269 -9.67 7.33 23.72
N GLU A 270 -10.59 6.41 23.95
CA GLU A 270 -10.29 5.12 24.57
C GLU A 270 -9.50 4.27 23.57
N THR A 271 -8.66 3.36 24.08
CA THR A 271 -7.80 2.54 23.23
C THR A 271 -8.01 1.05 23.45
N TYR A 272 -7.77 0.27 22.41
CA TYR A 272 -7.54 -1.17 22.47
C TYR A 272 -6.11 -1.48 22.00
N ASP A 273 -5.37 -2.22 22.82
CA ASP A 273 -4.01 -2.65 22.51
C ASP A 273 -3.99 -4.11 22.11
N HIS A 274 -3.53 -4.38 20.88
CA HIS A 274 -3.32 -5.72 20.36
C HIS A 274 -1.82 -6.05 20.43
N THR A 275 -1.44 -6.95 21.33
CA THR A 275 -0.05 -7.35 21.55
C THR A 275 0.04 -8.88 21.75
N PRO A 276 1.15 -9.53 21.36
CA PRO A 276 2.21 -9.00 20.48
C PRO A 276 1.69 -8.81 19.05
N PHE A 277 2.22 -7.81 18.33
CA PHE A 277 2.00 -7.63 16.91
C PHE A 277 3.32 -7.81 16.15
N LEU A 278 3.33 -8.72 15.18
CA LEU A 278 4.44 -8.99 14.26
C LEU A 278 3.88 -8.93 12.83
N GLY A 279 4.19 -7.84 12.15
CA GLY A 279 3.54 -7.47 10.90
C GLY A 279 4.16 -8.07 9.64
N SER A 280 3.83 -7.46 8.49
CA SER A 280 4.21 -7.92 7.16
C SER A 280 5.72 -7.94 6.93
N LEU A 281 6.45 -6.92 7.39
CA LEU A 281 7.91 -6.86 7.23
C LEU A 281 8.64 -7.92 8.06
N TYR A 282 8.14 -8.25 9.27
CA TYR A 282 8.68 -9.37 10.05
C TYR A 282 8.57 -10.69 9.28
N ARG A 283 7.42 -10.95 8.62
CA ARG A 283 7.22 -12.12 7.78
C ARG A 283 8.13 -12.07 6.54
N ALA A 284 8.24 -10.92 5.89
CA ALA A 284 9.09 -10.72 4.71
C ALA A 284 10.58 -11.01 4.96
N VAL A 285 11.08 -10.73 6.16
CA VAL A 285 12.48 -11.02 6.55
C VAL A 285 12.67 -12.43 7.12
N GLY A 286 11.66 -13.31 7.00
CA GLY A 286 11.74 -14.69 7.44
C GLY A 286 11.71 -14.89 8.96
N GLY A 287 11.13 -13.94 9.70
CA GLY A 287 10.96 -14.06 11.14
C GLY A 287 12.21 -13.69 11.94
N ASP A 288 12.78 -12.51 11.70
CA ASP A 288 14.00 -12.04 12.37
C ASP A 288 13.89 -12.10 13.90
N ALA A 289 14.92 -12.65 14.56
CA ALA A 289 14.93 -12.89 16.00
C ALA A 289 14.94 -11.59 16.83
N LYS A 290 15.60 -10.53 16.35
CA LYS A 290 15.67 -9.23 17.06
C LYS A 290 14.30 -8.53 17.03
N ILE A 291 13.62 -8.56 15.88
CA ILE A 291 12.26 -8.04 15.75
C ILE A 291 11.31 -8.84 16.64
N LYS A 292 11.42 -10.18 16.61
CA LYS A 292 10.59 -11.08 17.44
C LYS A 292 10.77 -10.84 18.94
N ALA A 293 11.99 -10.51 19.37
CA ALA A 293 12.28 -10.23 20.78
C ALA A 293 11.65 -8.92 21.28
N ASN A 294 11.32 -8.00 20.38
CA ASN A 294 10.67 -6.72 20.70
C ASN A 294 9.46 -6.49 19.77
N PRO A 295 8.37 -7.27 19.93
CA PRO A 295 7.20 -7.16 19.08
C PRO A 295 6.53 -5.79 19.24
N ASP A 296 5.80 -5.40 18.21
CA ASP A 296 4.98 -4.18 18.23
C ASP A 296 3.74 -4.33 19.10
N THR A 297 3.16 -3.19 19.47
CA THR A 297 1.80 -3.08 19.99
C THR A 297 0.98 -2.27 18.99
N LEU A 298 -0.12 -2.85 18.52
CA LEU A 298 -1.06 -2.16 17.65
C LEU A 298 -2.16 -1.56 18.51
N THR A 299 -2.17 -0.21 18.62
CA THR A 299 -3.15 0.54 19.39
C THR A 299 -4.24 1.07 18.47
N VAL A 300 -5.48 0.67 18.70
CA VAL A 300 -6.68 1.18 18.03
C VAL A 300 -7.31 2.28 18.90
N TYR A 301 -7.58 3.43 18.30
CA TYR A 301 -8.32 4.54 18.94
C TYR A 301 -9.80 4.36 18.63
N ARG A 302 -10.61 4.21 19.68
CA ARG A 302 -12.04 3.91 19.55
C ARG A 302 -12.81 5.13 19.08
N VAL A 303 -13.67 4.92 18.11
CA VAL A 303 -14.63 5.93 17.66
C VAL A 303 -15.56 6.33 18.82
N LYS A 304 -15.80 7.61 19.01
CA LYS A 304 -16.69 8.17 20.05
C LYS A 304 -18.12 8.34 19.57
N VAL A 305 -18.28 8.71 18.31
CA VAL A 305 -19.58 8.94 17.71
C VAL A 305 -20.25 7.59 17.45
N PRO A 306 -21.53 7.40 17.80
CA PRO A 306 -22.26 6.20 17.41
C PRO A 306 -22.28 6.03 15.90
N TYR A 307 -22.05 4.80 15.44
CA TYR A 307 -21.97 4.48 14.02
C TYR A 307 -22.50 3.08 13.71
N THR A 308 -22.78 2.87 12.44
CA THR A 308 -22.96 1.55 11.85
C THR A 308 -22.04 1.41 10.64
N ILE A 309 -21.37 0.28 10.49
CA ILE A 309 -20.55 -0.02 9.31
C ILE A 309 -21.01 -1.30 8.66
N PHE A 310 -21.13 -1.28 7.32
CA PHE A 310 -21.41 -2.42 6.50
C PHE A 310 -20.31 -2.59 5.45
N GLN A 311 -19.82 -3.81 5.29
CA GLN A 311 -18.88 -4.20 4.25
C GLN A 311 -19.61 -4.92 3.13
N TYR A 312 -19.24 -4.64 1.89
CA TYR A 312 -19.91 -5.15 0.69
C TYR A 312 -18.93 -5.93 -0.18
N SER A 313 -19.48 -6.71 -1.11
CA SER A 313 -18.72 -7.42 -2.13
C SER A 313 -18.01 -6.50 -3.12
N LYS A 314 -17.18 -7.07 -4.00
CA LYS A 314 -16.33 -6.34 -4.97
C LYS A 314 -17.13 -5.39 -5.89
N ASP A 315 -18.37 -5.71 -6.22
CA ASP A 315 -19.26 -4.90 -7.05
C ASP A 315 -20.09 -3.87 -6.27
N GLY A 316 -19.95 -3.85 -4.94
CA GLY A 316 -20.74 -2.99 -4.05
C GLY A 316 -22.17 -3.50 -3.83
N GLY A 317 -22.50 -4.70 -4.29
CA GLY A 317 -23.83 -5.29 -4.18
C GLY A 317 -24.06 -6.08 -2.88
N GLY A 318 -25.31 -6.54 -2.71
CA GLY A 318 -25.73 -7.35 -1.55
C GLY A 318 -26.22 -6.52 -0.37
N ASN A 319 -26.54 -7.23 0.73
CA ASN A 319 -27.09 -6.60 1.94
C ASN A 319 -26.02 -6.00 2.88
N GLY A 320 -24.75 -6.20 2.54
CA GLY A 320 -23.64 -5.83 3.41
C GLY A 320 -23.51 -6.72 4.65
N LEU A 321 -22.28 -6.89 5.10
CA LEU A 321 -21.97 -7.54 6.39
C LEU A 321 -21.70 -6.45 7.42
N GLN A 322 -22.49 -6.44 8.50
CA GLN A 322 -22.24 -5.50 9.60
C GLN A 322 -20.98 -5.90 10.35
N THR A 323 -20.15 -4.93 10.67
CA THR A 323 -18.86 -5.13 11.33
C THR A 323 -18.53 -3.95 12.26
N GLU A 324 -17.27 -3.82 12.70
CA GLU A 324 -16.80 -2.82 13.65
C GLU A 324 -15.61 -2.01 13.08
N LEU A 325 -15.52 -0.72 13.40
CA LEU A 325 -14.36 0.11 13.06
C LEU A 325 -13.15 -0.14 13.95
N SER A 326 -13.38 -0.67 15.14
CA SER A 326 -12.36 -0.89 16.16
C SER A 326 -12.57 -2.25 16.80
N LEU A 327 -11.88 -3.28 16.30
CA LEU A 327 -12.01 -4.63 16.84
C LEU A 327 -11.32 -4.72 18.21
N LYS A 328 -11.97 -5.44 19.13
CA LYS A 328 -11.42 -5.71 20.46
C LYS A 328 -10.30 -6.76 20.39
N PRO A 329 -9.35 -6.74 21.36
CA PRO A 329 -8.26 -7.72 21.42
C PRO A 329 -8.74 -9.17 21.43
N GLU A 330 -9.85 -9.47 22.09
CA GLU A 330 -10.40 -10.83 22.21
C GLU A 330 -10.84 -11.37 20.84
N ALA A 331 -11.33 -10.50 19.94
CA ALA A 331 -11.73 -10.90 18.59
C ALA A 331 -10.53 -11.38 17.75
N LEU A 332 -9.30 -10.94 18.08
CA LEU A 332 -8.08 -11.25 17.36
C LEU A 332 -7.04 -11.99 18.19
N ALA A 333 -7.43 -12.58 19.32
CA ALA A 333 -6.50 -13.24 20.26
C ALA A 333 -5.66 -14.32 19.58
N ASN A 334 -6.26 -15.08 18.66
CA ASN A 334 -5.61 -16.18 17.93
C ASN A 334 -5.26 -15.81 16.48
N SER A 335 -5.39 -14.54 16.08
CA SER A 335 -5.06 -14.08 14.73
C SER A 335 -3.64 -13.55 14.65
N GLU A 336 -2.91 -13.92 13.61
CA GLU A 336 -1.66 -13.27 13.22
C GLU A 336 -1.92 -11.95 12.48
N GLU A 337 -3.11 -11.80 11.89
CA GLU A 337 -3.55 -10.65 11.11
C GLU A 337 -4.18 -9.56 11.99
N LYS A 338 -3.42 -9.04 12.94
CA LYS A 338 -3.95 -8.05 13.90
C LYS A 338 -4.23 -6.68 13.28
N TYR A 339 -3.64 -6.35 12.12
CA TYR A 339 -3.89 -5.07 11.45
C TYR A 339 -5.37 -4.89 11.06
N VAL A 340 -6.13 -5.98 10.87
CA VAL A 340 -7.59 -5.93 10.66
C VAL A 340 -8.37 -5.35 11.84
N ALA A 341 -7.72 -5.10 12.99
CA ALA A 341 -8.30 -4.36 14.11
C ALA A 341 -8.73 -2.95 13.71
N TYR A 342 -8.06 -2.35 12.73
CA TYR A 342 -8.49 -1.10 12.10
C TYR A 342 -9.57 -1.37 11.05
N ALA A 343 -10.74 -0.80 11.23
CA ALA A 343 -11.86 -0.79 10.28
C ALA A 343 -12.30 -2.19 9.78
N SER A 344 -12.01 -3.25 10.53
CA SER A 344 -12.23 -4.65 10.13
C SER A 344 -11.56 -5.02 8.80
N GLY A 345 -10.37 -4.44 8.56
CA GLY A 345 -9.51 -4.77 7.41
C GLY A 345 -9.80 -3.96 6.14
N ASP A 346 -9.60 -4.61 5.01
CA ASP A 346 -9.60 -3.98 3.68
C ASP A 346 -10.74 -4.50 2.78
N PRO A 347 -12.01 -4.26 3.14
CA PRO A 347 -13.12 -4.65 2.28
C PRO A 347 -13.08 -3.87 0.96
N PRO A 348 -13.52 -4.46 -0.16
CA PRO A 348 -13.61 -3.75 -1.44
C PRO A 348 -14.42 -2.46 -1.36
N TYR A 349 -15.51 -2.49 -0.61
CA TYR A 349 -16.34 -1.35 -0.30
C TYR A 349 -16.90 -1.47 1.10
N ALA A 350 -16.88 -0.34 1.84
CA ALA A 350 -17.59 -0.22 3.11
C ALA A 350 -18.39 1.09 3.16
N LYS A 351 -19.53 1.04 3.82
CA LYS A 351 -20.34 2.21 4.14
C LYS A 351 -20.42 2.37 5.66
N ILE A 352 -20.01 3.53 6.15
CA ILE A 352 -20.12 3.93 7.55
C ILE A 352 -21.19 5.01 7.63
N VAL A 353 -22.15 4.85 8.53
CA VAL A 353 -23.17 5.84 8.84
C VAL A 353 -23.02 6.21 10.31
N THR A 354 -22.91 7.49 10.61
CA THR A 354 -22.77 8.03 11.95
C THR A 354 -24.08 8.70 12.41
N GLU A 355 -24.16 8.97 13.69
CA GLU A 355 -25.26 9.77 14.25
C GLU A 355 -24.97 11.30 14.22
N ASN A 356 -23.96 11.72 13.46
CA ASN A 356 -23.75 13.15 13.21
C ASN A 356 -24.92 13.73 12.39
N ASN A 357 -25.01 15.04 12.39
CA ASN A 357 -25.98 15.77 11.57
C ASN A 357 -25.31 16.99 10.95
N THR A 358 -24.21 16.73 10.24
CA THR A 358 -23.37 17.75 9.62
C THR A 358 -23.79 18.07 8.19
N GLY A 359 -24.58 17.20 7.57
CA GLY A 359 -24.92 17.23 6.15
C GLY A 359 -23.75 16.79 5.24
N ARG A 360 -22.62 16.34 5.78
CA ARG A 360 -21.40 16.01 5.02
C ARG A 360 -21.30 14.53 4.75
N LYS A 361 -20.96 14.19 3.50
CA LYS A 361 -20.74 12.83 3.04
C LYS A 361 -19.47 12.77 2.20
N ILE A 362 -18.61 11.78 2.49
CA ILE A 362 -17.30 11.66 1.86
C ILE A 362 -17.09 10.28 1.24
N LEU A 363 -16.42 10.27 0.09
CA LEU A 363 -15.85 9.08 -0.53
C LEU A 363 -14.35 9.01 -0.20
N VAL A 364 -13.92 7.90 0.37
CA VAL A 364 -12.52 7.62 0.68
C VAL A 364 -12.00 6.54 -0.25
N ILE A 365 -11.00 6.87 -1.07
CA ILE A 365 -10.31 5.95 -1.96
C ILE A 365 -8.95 5.64 -1.34
N ARG A 366 -8.75 4.39 -0.92
CA ARG A 366 -7.62 4.01 -0.11
C ARG A 366 -7.08 2.63 -0.46
N GLU A 367 -5.93 2.31 0.11
CA GLU A 367 -5.45 0.97 0.40
C GLU A 367 -5.31 0.79 1.93
N SER A 368 -4.57 -0.21 2.41
CA SER A 368 -4.54 -0.58 3.83
C SER A 368 -4.09 0.53 4.80
N PHE A 369 -3.26 1.50 4.37
CA PHE A 369 -2.92 2.65 5.22
C PHE A 369 -4.16 3.44 5.66
N GLY A 370 -5.14 3.59 4.78
CA GLY A 370 -6.39 4.26 5.11
C GLY A 370 -7.23 3.55 6.18
N ALA A 371 -6.96 2.28 6.50
CA ALA A 371 -7.72 1.55 7.53
C ALA A 371 -7.56 2.18 8.93
N ALA A 372 -6.34 2.54 9.31
CA ALA A 372 -6.08 3.21 10.60
C ALA A 372 -6.56 4.67 10.65
N PHE A 373 -6.70 5.31 9.47
CA PHE A 373 -7.11 6.72 9.33
C PHE A 373 -8.65 6.89 9.32
N THR A 374 -9.34 5.99 8.61
CA THR A 374 -10.79 6.09 8.36
C THR A 374 -11.64 6.28 9.62
N PRO A 375 -11.38 5.61 10.76
CA PRO A 375 -12.18 5.77 11.97
C PRO A 375 -12.28 7.22 12.47
N PHE A 376 -11.22 8.01 12.33
CA PHE A 376 -11.22 9.41 12.78
C PHE A 376 -12.18 10.30 11.97
N LEU A 377 -12.49 9.94 10.72
CA LEU A 377 -13.43 10.70 9.89
C LEU A 377 -14.86 10.71 10.45
N THR A 378 -15.21 9.73 11.29
CA THR A 378 -16.54 9.64 11.92
C THR A 378 -16.88 10.85 12.78
N GLU A 379 -15.91 11.63 13.24
CA GLU A 379 -16.12 12.86 13.99
C GLU A 379 -16.75 13.98 13.13
N HIS A 380 -16.70 13.89 11.78
CA HIS A 380 -17.01 15.01 10.90
C HIS A 380 -18.03 14.71 9.79
N PHE A 381 -18.32 13.44 9.53
CA PHE A 381 -19.15 13.03 8.39
C PHE A 381 -20.31 12.17 8.83
N ASP A 382 -21.47 12.39 8.20
CA ASP A 382 -22.69 11.61 8.44
C ASP A 382 -22.62 10.26 7.72
N GLU A 383 -22.03 10.24 6.52
CA GLU A 383 -21.78 9.03 5.75
C GLU A 383 -20.34 9.04 5.19
N ILE A 384 -19.66 7.90 5.32
CA ILE A 384 -18.32 7.70 4.78
C ILE A 384 -18.37 6.45 3.92
N HIS A 385 -18.11 6.61 2.62
CA HIS A 385 -18.02 5.54 1.65
C HIS A 385 -16.56 5.22 1.41
N VAL A 386 -16.11 4.03 1.77
CA VAL A 386 -14.71 3.62 1.70
C VAL A 386 -14.55 2.60 0.58
N ILE A 387 -13.68 2.90 -0.36
CA ILE A 387 -13.34 2.01 -1.48
C ILE A 387 -11.87 1.64 -1.38
N ASP A 388 -11.59 0.34 -1.35
CA ASP A 388 -10.27 -0.18 -1.61
C ASP A 388 -10.12 -0.42 -3.11
N PHE A 389 -9.33 0.44 -3.76
CA PHE A 389 -9.17 0.41 -5.22
C PHE A 389 -8.50 -0.86 -5.73
N ARG A 390 -7.86 -1.64 -4.85
CA ARG A 390 -7.22 -2.91 -5.20
C ARG A 390 -8.23 -4.01 -5.51
N TYR A 391 -9.42 -3.94 -4.91
CA TYR A 391 -10.42 -5.02 -4.89
C TYR A 391 -11.78 -4.61 -5.46
N PHE A 392 -12.13 -3.33 -5.44
CA PHE A 392 -13.42 -2.85 -5.92
C PHE A 392 -13.48 -2.86 -7.46
N ASN A 393 -14.60 -3.37 -8.00
CA ASN A 393 -14.89 -3.40 -9.43
C ASN A 393 -16.33 -2.98 -9.78
N GLY A 394 -17.01 -2.29 -8.84
CA GLY A 394 -18.34 -1.77 -9.04
C GLY A 394 -18.35 -0.39 -9.72
N ASP A 395 -19.54 0.21 -9.82
CA ASP A 395 -19.73 1.57 -10.37
C ASP A 395 -19.58 2.64 -9.28
N ILE A 396 -18.40 3.25 -9.19
CA ILE A 396 -18.11 4.35 -8.27
C ILE A 396 -19.00 5.57 -8.51
N GLY A 397 -19.32 5.88 -9.78
CA GLY A 397 -20.20 6.97 -10.15
C GLY A 397 -21.63 6.75 -9.66
N LYS A 398 -22.09 5.49 -9.63
CA LYS A 398 -23.38 5.13 -9.02
C LYS A 398 -23.37 5.40 -7.51
N ILE A 399 -22.32 4.98 -6.80
CA ILE A 399 -22.19 5.24 -5.35
C ILE A 399 -22.24 6.75 -5.08
N ILE A 400 -21.46 7.54 -5.81
CA ILE A 400 -21.43 9.01 -5.66
C ILE A 400 -22.83 9.62 -5.83
N ARG A 401 -23.54 9.24 -6.90
CA ARG A 401 -24.87 9.80 -7.21
C ARG A 401 -25.95 9.38 -6.21
N GLU A 402 -26.01 8.07 -5.88
CA GLU A 402 -27.07 7.54 -5.01
C GLU A 402 -26.88 7.96 -3.55
N ALA A 403 -25.65 8.08 -3.08
CA ALA A 403 -25.36 8.54 -1.74
C ALA A 403 -25.39 10.07 -1.60
N GLY A 404 -25.29 10.81 -2.70
CA GLY A 404 -25.17 12.27 -2.67
C GLY A 404 -23.84 12.73 -2.04
N VAL A 405 -22.75 12.03 -2.35
CA VAL A 405 -21.41 12.38 -1.89
C VAL A 405 -20.97 13.70 -2.51
N THR A 406 -20.41 14.60 -1.70
CA THR A 406 -19.92 15.92 -2.14
C THR A 406 -18.41 16.08 -1.98
N GLU A 407 -17.77 15.23 -1.20
CA GLU A 407 -16.34 15.29 -0.92
C GLU A 407 -15.66 13.97 -1.27
N ALA A 408 -14.40 14.02 -1.69
CA ALA A 408 -13.57 12.84 -1.90
C ALA A 408 -12.19 13.02 -1.24
N LEU A 409 -11.65 11.91 -0.74
CA LEU A 409 -10.33 11.86 -0.13
C LEU A 409 -9.58 10.61 -0.61
N PHE A 410 -8.42 10.83 -1.25
CA PHE A 410 -7.46 9.79 -1.51
C PHE A 410 -6.52 9.67 -0.31
N VAL A 411 -6.44 8.50 0.31
CA VAL A 411 -5.52 8.20 1.41
C VAL A 411 -4.60 7.07 0.99
N ASN A 412 -3.38 7.40 0.62
CA ASN A 412 -2.43 6.43 0.10
C ASN A 412 -1.05 6.62 0.74
N TYR A 413 -0.22 5.56 0.75
CA TYR A 413 1.19 5.73 1.06
C TYR A 413 2.02 5.86 -0.22
N ILE A 414 3.19 6.45 -0.09
CA ILE A 414 4.00 6.86 -1.24
C ILE A 414 4.41 5.68 -2.13
N THR A 415 4.64 4.48 -1.55
CA THR A 415 4.99 3.29 -2.34
C THR A 415 3.82 2.85 -3.22
N ALA A 416 2.57 2.94 -2.73
CA ALA A 416 1.40 2.62 -3.55
C ALA A 416 1.23 3.65 -4.68
N ALA A 417 1.42 4.95 -4.39
CA ALA A 417 1.37 6.00 -5.40
C ALA A 417 2.50 5.88 -6.45
N GLY A 418 3.63 5.26 -6.08
CA GLY A 418 4.79 5.02 -6.92
C GLY A 418 4.78 3.69 -7.69
N ALA A 419 3.76 2.82 -7.53
CA ALA A 419 3.71 1.50 -8.16
C ALA A 419 2.76 1.48 -9.36
N SER A 420 3.25 1.11 -10.57
CA SER A 420 2.45 1.13 -11.80
C SER A 420 1.25 0.18 -11.73
N VAL A 421 1.41 -0.99 -11.13
CA VAL A 421 0.31 -1.95 -10.93
C VAL A 421 -0.83 -1.37 -10.08
N GLN A 422 -0.52 -0.48 -9.12
CA GLN A 422 -1.55 0.20 -8.34
C GLN A 422 -2.28 1.25 -9.18
N MET A 423 -1.57 1.94 -10.06
CA MET A 423 -2.19 2.86 -11.02
C MET A 423 -3.13 2.13 -11.95
N ASP A 424 -2.75 0.96 -12.47
CA ASP A 424 -3.62 0.12 -13.31
C ASP A 424 -4.88 -0.33 -12.56
N ARG A 425 -4.74 -0.69 -11.27
CA ARG A 425 -5.88 -1.05 -10.41
C ARG A 425 -6.80 0.15 -10.16
N MET A 426 -6.23 1.32 -9.90
CA MET A 426 -6.99 2.55 -9.68
C MET A 426 -7.76 2.98 -10.93
N GLU A 427 -7.14 2.94 -12.10
CA GLU A 427 -7.80 3.23 -13.37
C GLU A 427 -8.88 2.19 -13.71
N ARG A 428 -8.65 0.90 -13.41
CA ARG A 428 -9.65 -0.16 -13.58
C ARG A 428 -10.87 0.09 -12.68
N MET A 429 -10.66 0.39 -11.41
CA MET A 429 -11.72 0.75 -10.47
C MET A 429 -12.55 1.94 -10.98
N LEU A 430 -11.89 2.89 -11.62
CA LEU A 430 -12.54 4.08 -12.21
C LEU A 430 -13.17 3.82 -13.60
N GLY A 431 -13.03 2.61 -14.14
CA GLY A 431 -13.53 2.27 -15.47
C GLY A 431 -12.77 2.96 -16.62
N TRP A 432 -11.49 3.30 -16.40
CA TRP A 432 -10.66 4.03 -17.38
C TRP A 432 -9.57 3.18 -18.05
N SER A 433 -9.39 1.95 -17.64
CA SER A 433 -8.54 1.00 -18.35
C SER A 433 -9.17 0.60 -19.68
N ASN A 434 -8.40 0.71 -20.76
CA ASN A 434 -8.78 0.22 -22.10
C ASN A 434 -8.78 -1.29 -22.15
#